data_6d6056c63c91abc879d2d13728417446
#
_entry.id   6d6056c63c91abc879d2d13728417446
#
_cell.length_a   1.000
_cell.length_b   1.000
_cell.length_c   1.000
_cell.angle_alpha   90.00
_cell.angle_beta   90.00
_cell.angle_gamma   90.00
#
_symmetry.space_group_name_H-M   'P 1'
#
loop_
_entity.id
_entity.type
_entity.pdbx_description
1 polymer ?
#
loop_
_entity_poly.entity_id
_entity_poly.type
_entity_poly.pdbx_seq_one_letter_code
_entity_poly.pdbx_strand_id
1 'polypeptide(L)' 'MKDKILIWIGLNRKPIGYTIGGFNLLVALSHLIQGEIGLAILWLVIGGMIVIDTGAHK' A
#
# COMPACT_ATOMS: atom_id res chain seq x y z
N MET A 1 -15.68 4.71 -20.11
CA MET A 1 -15.57 3.76 -19.01
C MET A 1 -14.31 3.93 -18.21
N LYS A 2 -13.15 4.04 -18.86
CA LYS A 2 -11.89 4.26 -18.14
C LYS A 2 -11.91 5.54 -17.30
N ASP A 3 -12.56 6.59 -17.80
CA ASP A 3 -12.63 7.87 -17.10
C ASP A 3 -13.40 7.77 -15.78
N LYS A 4 -14.49 6.98 -15.76
CA LYS A 4 -15.26 6.77 -14.54
C LYS A 4 -14.44 6.04 -13.48
N ILE A 5 -13.64 5.05 -13.89
CA ILE A 5 -12.76 4.31 -12.98
C ILE A 5 -11.69 5.24 -12.40
N LEU A 6 -11.07 6.05 -13.26
CA LEU A 6 -10.05 6.99 -12.83
C LEU A 6 -10.59 8.04 -11.86
N ILE A 7 -11.79 8.56 -12.14
CA ILE A 7 -12.46 9.52 -11.25
C ILE A 7 -12.78 8.85 -9.92
N TRP A 8 -13.30 7.63 -9.94
CA TRP A 8 -13.62 6.89 -8.72
C TRP A 8 -12.38 6.65 -7.87
N ILE A 9 -11.27 6.24 -8.50
CA ILE A 9 -9.99 6.03 -7.81
C ILE A 9 -9.51 7.34 -7.18
N GLY A 10 -9.61 8.45 -7.92
CA GLY A 10 -9.22 9.76 -7.41
C GLY A 10 -10.04 10.20 -6.20
N LEU A 11 -11.36 9.98 -6.25
CA LEU A 11 -12.27 10.34 -5.16
C LEU A 11 -12.06 9.45 -3.93
N ASN A 12 -11.66 8.21 -4.12
CA ASN A 12 -11.46 7.24 -3.05
C ASN A 12 -9.99 6.95 -2.79
N ARG A 13 -9.12 7.89 -3.12
CA ARG A 13 -7.68 7.71 -3.05
C ARG A 13 -7.20 7.27 -1.67
N LYS A 14 -7.68 7.92 -0.60
CA LYS A 14 -7.25 7.59 0.75
C LYS A 14 -7.59 6.16 1.17
N PRO A 15 -8.85 5.72 1.07
CA PRO A 15 -9.18 4.35 1.44
C PRO A 15 -8.47 3.32 0.56
N ILE A 16 -8.32 3.60 -0.75
CA ILE A 16 -7.61 2.71 -1.66
C ILE A 16 -6.12 2.65 -1.29
N GLY A 17 -5.50 3.81 -1.06
CA GLY A 17 -4.08 3.88 -0.68
C GLY A 17 -3.79 3.15 0.62
N TYR A 18 -4.62 3.36 1.65
CA TYR A 18 -4.45 2.66 2.92
C TYR A 18 -4.68 1.15 2.78
N THR A 19 -5.64 0.74 1.96
CA THR A 19 -5.89 -0.68 1.71
C THR A 19 -4.69 -1.34 1.04
N ILE A 20 -4.15 -0.72 0.01
CA ILE A 20 -2.97 -1.24 -0.70
C ILE A 20 -1.76 -1.25 0.22
N GLY A 21 -1.51 -0.16 0.94
CA GLY A 21 -0.41 -0.07 1.90
C GLY A 21 -0.53 -1.11 3.01
N GLY A 22 -1.73 -1.27 3.56
CA GLY A 22 -2.00 -2.29 4.58
C GLY A 22 -1.77 -3.69 4.05
N PHE A 23 -2.20 -3.98 2.82
CA PHE A 23 -1.96 -5.26 2.19
C PHE A 23 -0.46 -5.53 2.03
N ASN A 24 0.30 -4.53 1.59
CA ASN A 24 1.75 -4.66 1.47
C ASN A 24 2.41 -4.90 2.81
N LEU A 25 1.92 -4.27 3.88
CA LEU A 25 2.45 -4.50 5.22
C LEU A 25 2.16 -5.92 5.70
N LEU A 26 0.99 -6.46 5.38
CA LEU A 26 0.66 -7.84 5.69
C LEU A 26 1.56 -8.82 4.94
N VAL A 27 1.86 -8.53 3.67
CA VAL A 27 2.79 -9.33 2.88
C VAL A 27 4.18 -9.28 3.50
N ALA A 28 4.63 -8.10 3.95
CA ALA A 28 5.91 -7.95 4.61
C ALA A 28 5.97 -8.81 5.89
N LEU A 29 4.92 -8.79 6.69
CA LEU A 29 4.84 -9.59 7.90
C LEU A 29 4.90 -11.08 7.58
N SER A 30 4.20 -11.50 6.53
CA SER A 30 4.20 -12.89 6.09
C SER A 30 5.61 -13.36 5.72
N HIS A 31 6.35 -12.54 4.97
CA HIS A 31 7.75 -12.86 4.61
C HIS A 31 8.65 -12.89 5.85
N LEU A 32 8.43 -12.00 6.79
CA LEU A 32 9.20 -11.97 8.03
C LEU A 32 9.00 -13.26 8.82
N ILE A 33 7.77 -13.74 8.92
CA ILE A 33 7.44 -15.00 9.61
C ILE A 33 8.14 -16.18 8.93
N GLN A 34 8.25 -16.15 7.60
CA GLN A 34 8.92 -17.19 6.84
C GLN A 34 10.45 -17.10 6.87
N GLY A 35 10.99 -16.08 7.52
CA GLY A 35 12.43 -15.87 7.60
C GLY A 35 13.03 -15.15 6.41
N GLU A 36 12.19 -14.61 5.53
CA GLU A 36 12.63 -13.87 4.34
C GLU A 36 12.79 -12.40 4.65
N ILE A 37 13.81 -12.08 5.46
CA ILE A 37 13.98 -10.72 6.00
C ILE A 37 14.17 -9.69 4.89
N GLY A 38 14.95 -10.01 3.86
CA GLY A 38 15.18 -9.07 2.76
C GLY A 38 13.90 -8.70 2.03
N LEU A 39 13.06 -9.69 1.72
CA LEU A 39 11.78 -9.46 1.08
C LEU A 39 10.82 -8.73 2.03
N ALA A 40 10.85 -9.06 3.32
CA ALA A 40 10.03 -8.38 4.31
C ALA A 40 10.35 -6.89 4.37
N ILE A 41 11.63 -6.54 4.37
CA ILE A 41 12.06 -5.14 4.38
C ILE A 41 11.61 -4.43 3.11
N LEU A 42 11.78 -5.07 1.96
CA LEU A 42 11.37 -4.50 0.67
C LEU A 42 9.87 -4.16 0.67
N TRP A 43 9.03 -5.12 1.06
CA TRP A 43 7.59 -4.91 1.12
C TRP A 43 7.20 -3.88 2.18
N LEU A 44 7.92 -3.87 3.30
CA LEU A 44 7.67 -2.90 4.37
C LEU A 44 7.94 -1.48 3.89
N VAL A 45 9.05 -1.27 3.18
CA VAL A 45 9.39 0.05 2.63
C VAL A 45 8.33 0.50 1.63
N ILE A 46 7.94 -0.38 0.70
CA ILE A 46 6.94 -0.05 -0.31
C ILE A 46 5.60 0.29 0.36
N GLY A 47 5.14 -0.57 1.26
CA GLY A 47 3.87 -0.35 1.97
C GLY A 47 3.90 0.91 2.81
N GLY A 48 4.99 1.15 3.52
CA GLY A 48 5.17 2.35 4.32
C GLY A 48 5.15 3.62 3.47
N MET A 49 5.82 3.60 2.33
CA MET A 49 5.81 4.75 1.42
C MET A 49 4.41 5.05 0.89
N ILE A 50 3.65 4.01 0.54
CA ILE A 50 2.27 4.17 0.06
C ILE A 50 1.40 4.78 1.15
N VAL A 51 1.50 4.30 2.39
CA VAL A 51 0.71 4.82 3.51
C VAL A 51 1.09 6.26 3.82
N ILE A 52 2.38 6.57 3.85
CA ILE A 52 2.85 7.93 4.12
C ILE A 52 2.39 8.89 3.03
N ASP A 53 2.54 8.51 1.76
CA ASP A 53 2.09 9.33 0.63
C ASP A 53 0.58 9.56 0.69
N THR A 54 -0.18 8.51 0.99
CA THR A 54 -1.63 8.62 1.11
C THR A 54 -2.03 9.56 2.26
N GLY A 55 -1.36 9.46 3.40
CA GLY A 55 -1.63 10.30 4.55
C GLY A 55 -1.17 11.75 4.36
N ALA A 56 -0.06 11.96 3.65
CA ALA A 56 0.47 13.29 3.40
C ALA A 56 -0.31 14.04 2.32
N HIS A 57 -1.01 13.34 1.46
CA HIS A 57 -1.76 13.94 0.36
C HIS A 57 -3.12 14.43 0.86
N LYS A 58 -3.29 15.73 0.80
CA LYS A 58 -4.52 16.38 1.26
C LYS A 58 -5.57 16.53 0.16
#